data_640b0393b0e0f37ff3b401992ce8bf69
#
_entry.id   640b0393b0e0f37ff3b401992ce8bf69
#
_cell.length_a   1.000
_cell.length_b   1.000
_cell.length_c   1.000
_cell.angle_alpha   90.00
_cell.angle_beta   90.00
_cell.angle_gamma   90.00
#
_symmetry.space_group_name_H-M   'P 1'
#
loop_
_entity.id
_entity.type
_entity.pdbx_description
1 polymer ?
#
loop_
_entity_poly.entity_id
_entity_poly.type
_entity_poly.pdbx_seq_one_letter_code
_entity_poly.pdbx_strand_id
1 'polypeptide(L)'
;VRSESLIQNPKIQGFFDAMNEVMQPIQGKLLDCYQGNTMLWAGGHIQGKELYKMLCQNPAIKRMLDNPLLPVDVEYIFSSIDGDFAIGSASLLTGQYLLYADVTNNDLLKTFEDLRPLLALTGGQITLDKLGESEYLMRTLYGNFWFGVKNKRLYVTNNPTWAEEAGRTYGASLAVKPW
;
A
#
# COMPACT_ATOMS: atom_id res chain seq x y z
N VAL A 1 -9.17 -12.47 19.73
CA VAL A 1 -10.41 -11.68 19.98
C VAL A 1 -11.16 -11.62 18.67
N ARG A 2 -12.34 -12.25 18.61
CA ARG A 2 -13.21 -12.23 17.43
C ARG A 2 -14.18 -11.06 17.65
N SER A 3 -14.03 -9.98 16.89
CA SER A 3 -15.04 -8.90 16.90
C SER A 3 -16.07 -9.20 15.82
N GLU A 4 -17.31 -9.43 16.22
CA GLU A 4 -18.44 -9.52 15.30
C GLU A 4 -19.07 -8.12 15.21
N SER A 5 -18.95 -7.48 14.06
CA SER A 5 -19.67 -6.25 13.77
C SER A 5 -20.93 -6.59 12.96
N LEU A 6 -22.10 -6.26 13.50
CA LEU A 6 -23.37 -6.36 12.78
C LEU A 6 -23.47 -5.20 11.78
N ILE A 7 -23.18 -5.48 10.51
CA ILE A 7 -23.36 -4.52 9.42
C ILE A 7 -24.78 -4.70 8.88
N GLN A 8 -25.64 -3.71 9.10
CA GLN A 8 -27.06 -3.77 8.70
C GLN A 8 -27.31 -3.47 7.21
N ASN A 9 -26.28 -2.99 6.47
CA ASN A 9 -26.43 -2.69 5.04
C ASN A 9 -25.97 -3.88 4.19
N PRO A 10 -26.87 -4.54 3.42
CA PRO A 10 -26.54 -5.72 2.64
C PRO A 10 -25.42 -5.51 1.60
N LYS A 11 -25.32 -4.28 1.04
CA LYS A 11 -24.24 -3.96 0.08
C LYS A 11 -22.88 -3.84 0.75
N ILE A 12 -22.86 -3.29 1.95
CA ILE A 12 -21.65 -3.18 2.77
C ILE A 12 -21.26 -4.57 3.27
N GLN A 13 -22.23 -5.37 3.72
CA GLN A 13 -21.99 -6.75 4.13
C GLN A 13 -21.38 -7.57 3.01
N GLY A 14 -21.97 -7.54 1.79
CA GLY A 14 -21.44 -8.25 0.63
C GLY A 14 -20.01 -7.83 0.24
N PHE A 15 -19.66 -6.56 0.41
CA PHE A 15 -18.29 -6.09 0.22
C PHE A 15 -17.33 -6.68 1.25
N PHE A 16 -17.71 -6.69 2.55
CA PHE A 16 -16.88 -7.29 3.60
C PHE A 16 -16.75 -8.81 3.45
N ASP A 17 -17.81 -9.50 3.04
CA ASP A 17 -17.76 -10.94 2.78
C ASP A 17 -16.80 -11.26 1.63
N ALA A 18 -16.87 -10.50 0.52
CA ALA A 18 -15.93 -10.64 -0.59
C ALA A 18 -14.48 -10.28 -0.18
N MET A 19 -14.30 -9.26 0.64
CA MET A 19 -12.97 -8.93 1.19
C MET A 19 -12.42 -10.06 2.07
N ASN A 20 -13.25 -10.68 2.88
CA ASN A 20 -12.84 -11.82 3.73
C ASN A 20 -12.43 -13.06 2.92
N GLU A 21 -12.97 -13.24 1.71
CA GLU A 21 -12.55 -14.32 0.80
C GLU A 21 -11.17 -14.04 0.19
N VAL A 22 -10.84 -12.77 -0.05
CA VAL A 22 -9.58 -12.35 -0.67
C VAL A 22 -8.47 -12.12 0.37
N MET A 23 -8.85 -11.71 1.59
CA MET A 23 -7.92 -11.45 2.68
C MET A 23 -7.71 -12.68 3.56
N GLN A 24 -6.46 -13.05 3.74
CA GLN A 24 -6.05 -14.12 4.64
C GLN A 24 -5.31 -13.54 5.86
N PRO A 25 -5.14 -14.33 6.95
CA PRO A 25 -4.29 -13.92 8.06
C PRO A 25 -2.87 -13.65 7.60
N ILE A 26 -2.25 -12.60 8.14
CA ILE A 26 -0.86 -12.27 7.86
C ILE A 26 0.06 -13.42 8.27
N GLN A 27 1.09 -13.66 7.49
CA GLN A 27 2.09 -14.71 7.76
C GLN A 27 3.21 -14.24 8.70
N GLY A 28 3.16 -12.99 9.15
CA GLY A 28 4.01 -12.44 10.22
C GLY A 28 5.34 -11.85 9.77
N LYS A 29 5.76 -12.05 8.53
CA LYS A 29 7.07 -11.57 8.03
C LYS A 29 7.21 -10.05 8.02
N LEU A 30 6.12 -9.31 7.82
CA LEU A 30 6.14 -7.84 7.81
C LEU A 30 6.26 -7.22 9.19
N LEU A 31 5.90 -7.93 10.25
CA LEU A 31 6.01 -7.41 11.62
C LEU A 31 7.44 -7.03 12.00
N ASP A 32 8.44 -7.76 11.45
CA ASP A 32 9.85 -7.50 11.69
C ASP A 32 10.36 -6.21 11.05
N CYS A 33 9.59 -5.60 10.15
CA CYS A 33 9.93 -4.37 9.46
C CYS A 33 9.47 -3.10 10.19
N TYR A 34 8.70 -3.26 11.26
CA TYR A 34 8.22 -2.15 12.08
C TYR A 34 9.06 -1.99 13.34
N GLN A 35 9.35 -0.74 13.68
CA GLN A 35 10.07 -0.40 14.90
C GLN A 35 9.23 -0.75 16.14
N GLY A 36 9.91 -1.09 17.23
CA GLY A 36 9.27 -1.42 18.50
C GLY A 36 8.43 -0.31 19.13
N ASN A 37 8.52 0.94 18.64
CA ASN A 37 7.71 2.08 19.06
C ASN A 37 6.43 2.25 18.23
N THR A 38 6.14 1.38 17.27
CA THR A 38 4.89 1.39 16.51
C THR A 38 3.72 1.14 17.47
N MET A 39 2.79 2.09 17.55
CA MET A 39 1.65 2.04 18.47
C MET A 39 0.40 1.44 17.85
N LEU A 40 0.22 1.70 16.55
CA LEU A 40 -0.90 1.17 15.78
C LEU A 40 -0.36 0.37 14.62
N TRP A 41 -1.02 -0.73 14.37
CA TRP A 41 -0.69 -1.63 13.30
C TRP A 41 -1.93 -2.36 12.81
N ALA A 42 -2.07 -2.47 11.51
CA ALA A 42 -3.09 -3.28 10.85
C ALA A 42 -2.50 -3.91 9.60
N GLY A 43 -2.88 -5.14 9.29
CA GLY A 43 -2.41 -5.82 8.10
C GLY A 43 -3.09 -7.15 7.87
N GLY A 44 -2.77 -7.76 6.74
CA GLY A 44 -3.30 -9.03 6.30
C GLY A 44 -2.47 -9.58 5.15
N HIS A 45 -2.89 -10.71 4.63
CA HIS A 45 -2.36 -11.30 3.40
C HIS A 45 -3.37 -11.08 2.28
N ILE A 46 -2.92 -10.69 1.09
CA ILE A 46 -3.79 -10.37 -0.03
C ILE A 46 -3.22 -10.93 -1.34
N GLN A 47 -4.10 -11.42 -2.18
CA GLN A 47 -3.85 -11.74 -3.57
C GLN A 47 -4.38 -10.59 -4.42
N GLY A 48 -3.50 -9.70 -4.87
CA GLY A 48 -3.90 -8.47 -5.55
C GLY A 48 -4.68 -8.71 -6.84
N LYS A 49 -4.40 -9.80 -7.57
CA LYS A 49 -5.16 -10.21 -8.74
C LYS A 49 -6.64 -10.49 -8.42
N GLU A 50 -6.90 -11.18 -7.32
CA GLU A 50 -8.28 -11.49 -6.91
C GLU A 50 -8.96 -10.22 -6.37
N LEU A 51 -8.22 -9.36 -5.67
CA LEU A 51 -8.72 -8.04 -5.28
C LEU A 51 -9.12 -7.20 -6.51
N TYR A 52 -8.28 -7.15 -7.56
CA TYR A 52 -8.60 -6.44 -8.79
C TYR A 52 -9.88 -6.97 -9.43
N LYS A 53 -10.02 -8.30 -9.56
CA LYS A 53 -11.24 -8.93 -10.09
C LYS A 53 -12.48 -8.56 -9.27
N MET A 54 -12.38 -8.58 -7.94
CA MET A 54 -13.47 -8.20 -7.04
C MET A 54 -13.87 -6.73 -7.24
N LEU A 55 -12.91 -5.82 -7.29
CA LEU A 55 -13.16 -4.39 -7.53
C LEU A 55 -13.81 -4.14 -8.89
N CYS A 56 -13.41 -4.87 -9.93
CA CYS A 56 -13.97 -4.77 -11.28
C CYS A 56 -15.40 -5.31 -11.41
N GLN A 57 -15.94 -6.01 -10.41
CA GLN A 57 -17.37 -6.36 -10.36
C GLN A 57 -18.24 -5.12 -10.21
N ASN A 58 -17.71 -4.03 -9.64
CA ASN A 58 -18.42 -2.76 -9.62
C ASN A 58 -18.15 -1.97 -10.90
N PRO A 59 -19.16 -1.70 -11.75
CA PRO A 59 -18.97 -1.03 -13.04
C PRO A 59 -18.38 0.39 -12.92
N ALA A 60 -18.66 1.11 -11.83
CA ALA A 60 -18.12 2.45 -11.61
C ALA A 60 -16.62 2.38 -11.29
N ILE A 61 -16.22 1.46 -10.42
CA ILE A 61 -14.81 1.22 -10.08
C ILE A 61 -14.06 0.74 -11.32
N LYS A 62 -14.61 -0.23 -12.06
CA LYS A 62 -14.01 -0.74 -13.29
C LYS A 62 -13.72 0.39 -14.29
N ARG A 63 -14.67 1.28 -14.56
CA ARG A 63 -14.47 2.43 -15.47
C ARG A 63 -13.36 3.38 -14.98
N MET A 64 -13.20 3.53 -13.68
CA MET A 64 -12.15 4.36 -13.11
C MET A 64 -10.78 3.70 -13.27
N LEU A 65 -10.69 2.38 -13.04
CA LEU A 65 -9.44 1.61 -13.15
C LEU A 65 -9.02 1.43 -14.62
N ASP A 66 -9.97 1.24 -15.54
CA ASP A 66 -9.74 1.08 -16.98
C ASP A 66 -9.64 2.43 -17.71
N ASN A 67 -9.47 3.55 -17.01
CA ASN A 67 -9.43 4.87 -17.62
C ASN A 67 -8.23 4.98 -18.59
N PRO A 68 -8.44 5.15 -19.89
CA PRO A 68 -7.36 5.20 -20.88
C PRO A 68 -6.46 6.44 -20.76
N LEU A 69 -6.86 7.42 -19.93
CA LEU A 69 -6.02 8.57 -19.61
C LEU A 69 -4.99 8.27 -18.51
N LEU A 70 -5.09 7.12 -17.84
CA LEU A 70 -4.07 6.64 -16.92
C LEU A 70 -3.06 5.81 -17.73
N PRO A 71 -1.82 6.28 -17.95
CA PRO A 71 -0.80 5.51 -18.66
C PRO A 71 -0.15 4.47 -17.76
N VAL A 72 -0.93 3.84 -16.89
CA VAL A 72 -0.47 2.86 -15.91
C VAL A 72 -1.34 1.62 -16.07
N ASP A 73 -0.69 0.49 -16.24
CA ASP A 73 -1.38 -0.81 -16.21
C ASP A 73 -1.77 -1.15 -14.77
N VAL A 74 -3.00 -0.75 -14.44
CA VAL A 74 -3.55 -0.93 -13.08
C VAL A 74 -3.69 -2.42 -12.74
N GLU A 75 -4.07 -3.26 -13.70
CA GLU A 75 -4.16 -4.71 -13.50
C GLU A 75 -2.79 -5.30 -13.19
N TYR A 76 -1.74 -4.86 -13.89
CA TYR A 76 -0.37 -5.27 -13.60
C TYR A 76 0.06 -4.87 -12.19
N ILE A 77 -0.26 -3.64 -11.76
CA ILE A 77 0.08 -3.17 -10.40
C ILE A 77 -0.58 -4.06 -9.35
N PHE A 78 -1.91 -4.26 -9.47
CA PHE A 78 -2.63 -5.13 -8.53
C PHE A 78 -2.08 -6.57 -8.55
N SER A 79 -1.88 -7.14 -9.74
CA SER A 79 -1.36 -8.51 -9.90
C SER A 79 0.06 -8.68 -9.38
N SER A 80 0.81 -7.59 -9.24
CA SER A 80 2.17 -7.59 -8.67
C SER A 80 2.16 -7.57 -7.14
N ILE A 81 1.04 -7.25 -6.50
CA ILE A 81 0.87 -7.31 -5.04
C ILE A 81 0.37 -8.70 -4.69
N ASP A 82 1.23 -9.53 -4.12
CA ASP A 82 0.88 -10.90 -3.72
C ASP A 82 1.67 -11.27 -2.47
N GLY A 83 0.97 -11.31 -1.35
CA GLY A 83 1.57 -11.59 -0.06
C GLY A 83 1.01 -10.73 1.07
N ASP A 84 1.83 -10.54 2.08
CA ASP A 84 1.46 -9.76 3.25
C ASP A 84 1.47 -8.26 2.94
N PHE A 85 0.51 -7.54 3.50
CA PHE A 85 0.54 -6.09 3.59
C PHE A 85 0.29 -5.64 5.02
N ALA A 86 0.83 -4.50 5.38
CA ALA A 86 0.62 -3.91 6.69
C ALA A 86 0.79 -2.39 6.65
N ILE A 87 0.08 -1.71 7.52
CA ILE A 87 0.24 -0.29 7.78
C ILE A 87 0.49 -0.09 9.27
N GLY A 88 1.49 0.70 9.60
CA GLY A 88 1.85 1.03 10.97
C GLY A 88 1.98 2.54 11.17
N SER A 89 1.75 2.99 12.41
CA SER A 89 1.94 4.36 12.85
C SER A 89 2.55 4.39 14.25
N ALA A 90 3.48 5.31 14.48
CA ALA A 90 4.04 5.55 15.81
C ALA A 90 3.16 6.47 16.66
N SER A 91 2.22 7.19 16.06
CA SER A 91 1.33 8.12 16.77
C SER A 91 0.08 8.43 15.95
N LEU A 92 -1.07 8.35 16.59
CA LEU A 92 -2.34 8.80 16.01
C LEU A 92 -2.39 10.31 15.74
N LEU A 93 -1.64 11.09 16.52
CA LEU A 93 -1.70 12.55 16.47
C LEU A 93 -0.90 13.15 15.32
N THR A 94 0.16 12.49 14.90
CA THR A 94 1.06 13.01 13.85
C THR A 94 0.58 12.72 12.44
N GLY A 95 -0.36 11.78 12.27
CA GLY A 95 -0.81 11.31 10.96
C GLY A 95 0.30 10.66 10.12
N GLN A 96 1.44 10.33 10.75
CA GLN A 96 2.54 9.65 10.09
C GLN A 96 2.27 8.16 9.98
N TYR A 97 2.54 7.59 8.81
CA TYR A 97 2.33 6.17 8.56
C TYR A 97 3.45 5.57 7.72
N LEU A 98 3.61 4.27 7.85
CA LEU A 98 4.43 3.43 7.00
C LEU A 98 3.60 2.22 6.57
N LEU A 99 3.40 2.08 5.28
CA LEU A 99 2.75 0.94 4.66
C LEU A 99 3.82 0.08 4.01
N TYR A 100 3.69 -1.23 4.18
CA TYR A 100 4.43 -2.24 3.44
C TYR A 100 3.46 -3.18 2.72
N ALA A 101 3.87 -3.67 1.54
CA ALA A 101 3.20 -4.76 0.85
C ALA A 101 4.25 -5.64 0.15
N ASP A 102 4.12 -6.95 0.26
CA ASP A 102 4.94 -7.87 -0.51
C ASP A 102 4.54 -7.81 -1.98
N VAL A 103 5.54 -7.76 -2.87
CA VAL A 103 5.35 -7.68 -4.32
C VAL A 103 6.15 -8.76 -5.04
N THR A 104 5.68 -9.17 -6.20
CA THR A 104 6.30 -10.26 -6.97
C THR A 104 7.62 -9.87 -7.62
N ASN A 105 7.82 -8.56 -7.90
CA ASN A 105 9.03 -8.03 -8.53
C ASN A 105 9.41 -6.63 -8.03
N ASN A 106 10.65 -6.22 -8.30
CA ASN A 106 11.16 -4.89 -7.93
C ASN A 106 10.83 -3.81 -8.98
N ASP A 107 10.35 -4.19 -10.16
CA ASP A 107 10.14 -3.29 -11.29
C ASP A 107 8.74 -2.69 -11.34
N LEU A 108 7.89 -3.02 -10.37
CA LEU A 108 6.50 -2.57 -10.26
C LEU A 108 6.35 -1.06 -10.51
N LEU A 109 7.27 -0.27 -9.98
CA LEU A 109 7.16 1.19 -10.03
C LEU A 109 7.72 1.82 -11.33
N LYS A 110 8.30 1.04 -12.24
CA LYS A 110 8.76 1.58 -13.53
C LYS A 110 7.62 2.20 -14.34
N THR A 111 6.41 1.66 -14.22
CA THR A 111 5.21 2.20 -14.87
C THR A 111 4.88 3.63 -14.41
N PHE A 112 5.34 4.05 -13.22
CA PHE A 112 5.15 5.40 -12.72
C PHE A 112 5.99 6.44 -13.45
N GLU A 113 7.05 6.04 -14.16
CA GLU A 113 7.84 6.96 -14.99
C GLU A 113 7.01 7.52 -16.15
N ASP A 114 6.07 6.73 -16.67
CA ASP A 114 5.15 7.12 -17.74
C ASP A 114 4.10 8.14 -17.27
N LEU A 115 3.89 8.29 -15.97
CA LEU A 115 3.01 9.31 -15.40
C LEU A 115 3.63 10.72 -15.43
N ARG A 116 4.95 10.86 -15.50
CA ARG A 116 5.62 12.16 -15.43
C ARG A 116 5.11 13.21 -16.42
N PRO A 117 4.92 12.88 -17.71
CA PRO A 117 4.38 13.86 -18.67
C PRO A 117 2.98 14.33 -18.30
N LEU A 118 2.14 13.45 -17.75
CA LEU A 118 0.78 13.81 -17.30
C LEU A 118 0.80 14.69 -16.05
N LEU A 119 1.71 14.41 -15.13
CA LEU A 119 1.85 15.21 -13.91
C LEU A 119 2.28 16.65 -14.24
N ALA A 120 3.05 16.85 -15.32
CA ALA A 120 3.39 18.19 -15.81
C ALA A 120 2.14 19.02 -16.19
N LEU A 121 1.05 18.38 -16.63
CA LEU A 121 -0.22 19.05 -16.95
C LEU A 121 -0.94 19.60 -15.71
N THR A 122 -0.56 19.19 -14.50
CA THR A 122 -1.12 19.70 -13.25
C THR A 122 -0.60 21.11 -12.90
N GLY A 123 0.25 21.71 -13.73
CA GLY A 123 0.85 23.01 -13.45
C GLY A 123 1.82 22.99 -12.25
N GLY A 124 2.39 21.83 -11.93
CA GLY A 124 3.32 21.66 -10.81
C GLY A 124 2.66 21.41 -9.47
N GLN A 125 1.33 21.23 -9.42
CA GLN A 125 0.62 20.88 -8.18
C GLN A 125 0.98 19.48 -7.68
N ILE A 126 1.31 18.59 -8.61
CA ILE A 126 1.81 17.25 -8.31
C ILE A 126 3.13 17.07 -9.05
N THR A 127 4.17 16.70 -8.33
CA THR A 127 5.48 16.36 -8.90
C THR A 127 5.91 14.98 -8.47
N LEU A 128 6.68 14.31 -9.34
CA LEU A 128 7.25 13.00 -9.08
C LEU A 128 8.75 13.05 -9.35
N ASP A 129 9.52 12.95 -8.28
CA ASP A 129 10.99 12.92 -8.34
C ASP A 129 11.47 11.47 -8.15
N LYS A 130 12.38 11.05 -9.00
CA LYS A 130 13.06 9.77 -8.85
C LYS A 130 14.25 9.94 -7.92
N LEU A 131 14.24 9.23 -6.79
CA LEU A 131 15.31 9.26 -5.78
C LEU A 131 16.33 8.15 -5.96
N GLY A 132 15.91 7.03 -6.54
CA GLY A 132 16.74 5.84 -6.76
C GLY A 132 16.19 4.98 -7.90
N GLU A 133 16.68 3.77 -8.05
CA GLU A 133 16.27 2.87 -9.15
C GLU A 133 14.76 2.55 -9.09
N SER A 134 14.24 2.29 -7.91
CA SER A 134 12.82 1.99 -7.65
C SER A 134 12.30 2.80 -6.46
N GLU A 135 12.73 4.05 -6.32
CA GLU A 135 12.36 4.94 -5.22
C GLU A 135 11.95 6.30 -5.75
N TYR A 136 10.84 6.81 -5.26
CA TYR A 136 10.22 8.03 -5.73
C TYR A 136 9.72 8.90 -4.57
N LEU A 137 9.70 10.19 -4.81
CA LEU A 137 9.06 11.19 -3.97
C LEU A 137 7.96 11.88 -4.78
N MET A 138 6.72 11.71 -4.36
CA MET A 138 5.59 12.46 -4.87
C MET A 138 5.31 13.63 -3.93
N ARG A 139 5.33 14.85 -4.49
CA ARG A 139 4.89 16.06 -3.78
C ARG A 139 3.52 16.46 -4.28
N THR A 140 2.61 16.75 -3.36
CA THR A 140 1.24 17.17 -3.63
C THR A 140 0.88 18.36 -2.75
N LEU A 141 -0.26 18.98 -3.00
CA LEU A 141 -0.82 20.01 -2.12
C LEU A 141 -1.13 19.51 -0.70
N TYR A 142 -1.28 18.18 -0.52
CA TYR A 142 -1.64 17.55 0.75
C TYR A 142 -0.43 17.02 1.51
N GLY A 143 0.77 17.10 0.92
CA GLY A 143 2.00 16.63 1.53
C GLY A 143 2.89 15.84 0.59
N ASN A 144 3.96 15.33 1.16
CA ASN A 144 4.99 14.56 0.48
C ASN A 144 4.80 13.08 0.81
N PHE A 145 4.96 12.23 -0.22
CA PHE A 145 4.86 10.78 -0.09
C PHE A 145 6.09 10.14 -0.70
N TRP A 146 6.84 9.42 0.11
CA TRP A 146 7.96 8.59 -0.31
C TRP A 146 7.44 7.17 -0.55
N PHE A 147 7.80 6.60 -1.67
CA PHE A 147 7.46 5.22 -1.98
C PHE A 147 8.54 4.56 -2.81
N GLY A 148 8.67 3.26 -2.68
CA GLY A 148 9.68 2.51 -3.38
C GLY A 148 9.50 1.02 -3.22
N VAL A 149 10.29 0.24 -3.98
CA VAL A 149 10.37 -1.22 -3.84
C VAL A 149 11.79 -1.59 -3.46
N LYS A 150 11.92 -2.28 -2.32
CA LYS A 150 13.19 -2.85 -1.82
C LYS A 150 12.97 -4.32 -1.47
N ASN A 151 13.78 -5.19 -2.03
CA ASN A 151 13.74 -6.64 -1.72
C ASN A 151 12.35 -7.26 -1.92
N LYS A 152 11.68 -6.94 -3.04
CA LYS A 152 10.30 -7.36 -3.34
C LYS A 152 9.28 -6.91 -2.30
N ARG A 153 9.51 -5.76 -1.71
CA ARG A 153 8.61 -5.13 -0.76
C ARG A 153 8.39 -3.68 -1.13
N LEU A 154 7.16 -3.36 -1.48
CA LEU A 154 6.70 -1.99 -1.67
C LEU A 154 6.59 -1.32 -0.31
N TYR A 155 7.06 -0.09 -0.19
CA TYR A 155 6.79 0.77 0.94
C TYR A 155 6.16 2.09 0.49
N VAL A 156 5.32 2.67 1.33
CA VAL A 156 4.75 4.01 1.16
C VAL A 156 4.71 4.68 2.52
N THR A 157 5.25 5.89 2.61
CA THR A 157 5.26 6.67 3.85
C THR A 157 5.17 8.17 3.58
N ASN A 158 4.66 8.93 4.53
CA ASN A 158 4.72 10.39 4.54
C ASN A 158 5.81 10.93 5.50
N ASN A 159 6.72 10.07 5.95
CA ASN A 159 7.82 10.42 6.82
C ASN A 159 9.18 10.15 6.14
N PRO A 160 10.04 11.16 5.92
CA PRO A 160 11.31 11.00 5.22
C PRO A 160 12.27 10.04 5.95
N THR A 161 12.31 10.06 7.29
CA THR A 161 13.17 9.17 8.07
C THR A 161 12.79 7.71 7.86
N TRP A 162 11.48 7.42 7.82
CA TRP A 162 11.01 6.05 7.57
C TRP A 162 11.26 5.60 6.13
N ALA A 163 11.29 6.52 5.17
CA ALA A 163 11.68 6.22 3.81
C ALA A 163 13.16 5.79 3.71
N GLU A 164 14.05 6.47 4.44
CA GLU A 164 15.48 6.11 4.50
C GLU A 164 15.71 4.74 5.15
N GLU A 165 14.89 4.42 6.15
CA GLU A 165 14.95 3.16 6.89
C GLU A 165 14.17 2.02 6.23
N ALA A 166 13.39 2.30 5.19
CA ALA A 166 12.56 1.31 4.52
C ALA A 166 13.38 0.12 4.00
N GLY A 167 12.86 -1.08 4.22
CA GLY A 167 13.52 -2.34 3.88
C GLY A 167 14.47 -2.88 4.95
N ARG A 168 14.66 -2.19 6.08
CA ARG A 168 15.40 -2.72 7.24
C ARG A 168 14.50 -3.66 8.05
N THR A 169 15.16 -4.62 8.72
CA THR A 169 14.53 -5.47 9.73
C THR A 169 15.05 -5.05 11.10
N TYR A 170 14.17 -5.06 12.11
CA TYR A 170 14.51 -4.62 13.46
C TYR A 170 14.52 -5.81 14.41
N GLY A 171 15.59 -5.97 15.19
CA GLY A 171 15.71 -7.03 16.19
C GLY A 171 14.68 -6.93 17.32
N ALA A 172 14.15 -5.73 17.59
CA ALA A 172 13.07 -5.47 18.54
C ALA A 172 11.76 -5.15 17.77
N SER A 173 11.32 -6.08 16.96
CA SER A 173 10.12 -5.96 16.13
C SER A 173 8.83 -6.08 16.96
N LEU A 174 7.70 -5.74 16.34
CA LEU A 174 6.37 -5.96 16.93
C LEU A 174 6.10 -7.44 17.23
N ALA A 175 6.72 -8.36 16.47
CA ALA A 175 6.55 -9.80 16.67
C ALA A 175 7.03 -10.29 18.05
N VAL A 176 7.93 -9.54 18.71
CA VAL A 176 8.53 -9.92 20.00
C VAL A 176 7.84 -9.26 21.20
N LYS A 177 6.92 -8.32 20.97
CA LYS A 177 6.21 -7.65 22.07
C LYS A 177 5.17 -8.60 22.69
N PRO A 178 5.23 -8.87 24.00
CA PRO A 178 4.10 -9.45 24.71
C PRO A 178 2.95 -8.43 24.72
N TRP A 179 1.81 -8.85 24.26
CA TRP A 179 0.56 -8.07 24.27
C TRP A 179 -0.20 -8.29 25.58
#